data_65e3c08d2406e9c035971a04a3b5fc52
#
_entry.id   65e3c08d2406e9c035971a04a3b5fc52
#
_cell.length_a   1.000
_cell.length_b   1.000
_cell.length_c   1.000
_cell.angle_alpha   90.00
_cell.angle_beta   90.00
_cell.angle_gamma   90.00
#
_symmetry.space_group_name_H-M   'P 1'
#
loop_
_entity.id
_entity.type
_entity.pdbx_description
1 polymer ?
#
loop_
_entity_poly.entity_id
_entity_poly.type
_entity_poly.pdbx_seq_one_letter_code
_entity_poly.pdbx_strand_id
1 'polypeptide(L)'
;MDAIKAGVVLAPEDRKKDGLCTKLSIRHNIALPNLDLICGKGGVINTKVEEELCDKTVADLTIKTPNLDVDAGTLSGGNQQKVVVGKWLARNSRVVIFDEPTRGIDVGAKYEIYCIINQLVAEGKSVIMIS
;
A
#
# COMPACT_ATOMS: atom_id res chain seq x y z
N MET A 1 -6.61 11.57 10.45
CA MET A 1 -5.87 10.82 11.50
C MET A 1 -6.77 9.92 12.34
N ASP A 2 -8.00 10.34 12.69
CA ASP A 2 -8.92 9.53 13.49
C ASP A 2 -9.41 8.27 12.76
N ALA A 3 -9.65 8.35 11.45
CA ALA A 3 -10.02 7.19 10.64
C ALA A 3 -8.93 6.11 10.67
N ILE A 4 -7.67 6.49 10.51
CA ILE A 4 -6.54 5.57 10.57
C ILE A 4 -6.45 4.89 11.92
N LYS A 5 -6.61 5.62 13.01
CA LYS A 5 -6.63 5.07 14.38
C LYS A 5 -7.79 4.10 14.58
N ALA A 6 -8.94 4.36 13.95
CA ALA A 6 -10.09 3.45 13.96
C ALA A 6 -9.91 2.22 13.05
N GLY A 7 -8.83 2.16 12.28
CA GLY A 7 -8.56 1.06 11.35
C GLY A 7 -9.25 1.19 10.00
N VAL A 8 -9.60 2.41 9.61
CA VAL A 8 -10.24 2.71 8.31
C VAL A 8 -9.24 3.42 7.41
N VAL A 9 -9.01 2.88 6.22
CA VAL A 9 -8.07 3.43 5.24
C VAL A 9 -8.72 3.52 3.86
N LEU A 10 -8.21 4.44 3.04
CA LEU A 10 -8.69 4.69 1.69
C LEU A 10 -7.56 4.54 0.67
N ALA A 11 -7.78 3.71 -0.35
CA ALA A 11 -7.00 3.69 -1.58
C ALA A 11 -7.71 4.58 -2.60
N PRO A 12 -7.19 5.79 -2.89
CA PRO A 12 -7.90 6.78 -3.69
C PRO A 12 -7.91 6.44 -5.19
N GLU A 13 -8.86 7.04 -5.92
CA GLU A 13 -9.02 6.87 -7.36
C GLU A 13 -7.76 7.27 -8.14
N ASP A 14 -7.22 8.47 -7.88
CA ASP A 14 -6.00 8.96 -8.54
C ASP A 14 -4.79 8.60 -7.69
N ARG A 15 -4.20 7.43 -7.98
CA ARG A 15 -3.03 6.94 -7.25
C ARG A 15 -1.80 7.84 -7.39
N LYS A 16 -1.65 8.51 -8.53
CA LYS A 16 -0.48 9.37 -8.79
C LYS A 16 -0.56 10.71 -8.08
N LYS A 17 -1.78 11.22 -7.91
CA LYS A 17 -2.02 12.50 -7.26
C LYS A 17 -2.19 12.34 -5.75
N ASP A 18 -3.04 11.42 -5.34
CA ASP A 18 -3.52 11.33 -3.97
C ASP A 18 -3.03 10.09 -3.20
N GLY A 19 -2.59 9.06 -3.91
CA GLY A 19 -2.25 7.78 -3.29
C GLY A 19 -0.76 7.51 -3.16
N LEU A 20 0.06 8.10 -4.01
CA LEU A 20 1.47 7.72 -4.17
C LEU A 20 2.35 8.97 -4.35
N CYS A 21 3.46 9.00 -3.66
CA CYS A 21 4.51 9.98 -3.91
C CYS A 21 5.44 9.43 -4.99
N THR A 22 5.19 9.77 -6.25
CA THR A 22 5.86 9.17 -7.42
C THR A 22 7.36 9.41 -7.46
N LYS A 23 7.82 10.51 -6.89
CA LYS A 23 9.25 10.89 -6.82
C LYS A 23 9.98 10.33 -5.59
N LEU A 24 9.26 9.65 -4.71
CA LEU A 24 9.85 8.95 -3.58
C LEU A 24 9.97 7.46 -3.87
N SER A 25 10.90 6.82 -3.18
CA SER A 25 11.10 5.37 -3.30
C SER A 25 9.88 4.58 -2.82
N ILE A 26 9.83 3.31 -3.20
CA ILE A 26 8.85 2.36 -2.68
C ILE A 26 8.95 2.29 -1.16
N ARG A 27 10.17 2.21 -0.63
CA ARG A 27 10.45 2.25 0.82
C ARG A 27 9.78 3.43 1.50
N HIS A 28 10.01 4.64 1.00
CA HIS A 28 9.44 5.85 1.59
C HIS A 28 7.91 5.89 1.48
N ASN A 29 7.35 5.44 0.37
CA ASN A 29 5.89 5.38 0.20
C ASN A 29 5.23 4.44 1.22
N ILE A 30 5.83 3.30 1.49
CA ILE A 30 5.31 2.35 2.50
C ILE A 30 5.54 2.87 3.91
N ALA A 31 6.70 3.47 4.16
CA ALA A 31 7.10 3.94 5.49
C ALA A 31 6.29 5.14 5.99
N LEU A 32 6.00 6.12 5.12
CA LEU A 32 5.36 7.38 5.50
C LEU A 32 4.10 7.24 6.35
N PRO A 33 3.07 6.45 5.95
CA PRO A 33 1.88 6.29 6.78
C PRO A 33 2.09 5.36 7.98
N ASN A 34 3.25 4.71 8.09
CA ASN A 34 3.58 3.71 9.09
C ASN A 34 4.70 4.12 10.03
N LEU A 35 5.01 5.42 10.11
CA LEU A 35 6.12 5.92 10.94
C LEU A 35 5.97 5.53 12.41
N ASP A 36 4.76 5.50 12.93
CA ASP A 36 4.48 5.06 14.30
C ASP A 36 4.84 3.59 14.56
N LEU A 37 4.85 2.76 13.52
CA LEU A 37 5.22 1.34 13.61
C LEU A 37 6.74 1.12 13.49
N ILE A 38 7.46 2.01 12.82
CA ILE A 38 8.87 1.84 12.50
C ILE A 38 9.80 2.76 13.29
N CYS A 39 9.27 3.79 13.93
CA CYS A 39 10.05 4.68 14.78
C CYS A 39 10.17 4.13 16.20
N GLY A 40 11.37 4.20 16.75
CA GLY A 40 11.64 3.90 18.14
C GLY A 40 11.40 5.13 19.05
N LYS A 41 11.85 5.04 20.29
CA LYS A 41 11.85 6.14 21.24
C LYS A 41 12.63 7.33 20.69
N GLY A 42 12.07 8.53 20.80
CA GLY A 42 12.68 9.75 20.28
C GLY A 42 12.41 10.03 18.80
N GLY A 43 11.54 9.26 18.14
CA GLY A 43 11.13 9.49 16.75
C GLY A 43 12.19 9.10 15.71
N VAL A 44 13.17 8.28 16.09
CA VAL A 44 14.20 7.78 15.18
C VAL A 44 13.71 6.51 14.47
N ILE A 45 13.83 6.49 13.13
CA ILE A 45 13.45 5.32 12.33
C ILE A 45 14.37 4.15 12.66
N ASN A 46 13.77 3.01 13.01
CA ASN A 46 14.48 1.74 13.11
C ASN A 46 14.57 1.14 11.70
N THR A 47 15.72 1.24 11.07
CA THR A 47 15.94 0.82 9.68
C THR A 47 15.68 -0.67 9.46
N LYS A 48 15.96 -1.52 10.45
CA LYS A 48 15.69 -2.96 10.37
C LYS A 48 14.19 -3.24 10.34
N VAL A 49 13.41 -2.59 11.20
CA VAL A 49 11.95 -2.74 11.26
C VAL A 49 11.32 -2.20 9.98
N GLU A 50 11.80 -1.05 9.49
CA GLU A 50 11.36 -0.48 8.21
C GLU A 50 11.60 -1.44 7.05
N GLU A 51 12.79 -2.01 6.94
CA GLU A 51 13.14 -2.94 5.88
C GLU A 51 12.29 -4.21 5.93
N GLU A 52 12.10 -4.80 7.10
CA GLU A 52 11.25 -5.96 7.29
C GLU A 52 9.80 -5.69 6.89
N LEU A 53 9.26 -4.53 7.26
CA LEU A 53 7.91 -4.12 6.89
C LEU A 53 7.77 -3.97 5.37
N CYS A 54 8.73 -3.30 4.74
CA CYS A 54 8.71 -3.08 3.29
C CYS A 54 8.87 -4.39 2.52
N ASP A 55 9.81 -5.23 2.91
CA ASP A 55 10.05 -6.53 2.27
C ASP A 55 8.82 -7.44 2.39
N LYS A 56 8.20 -7.48 3.56
CA LYS A 56 6.97 -8.23 3.77
C LYS A 56 5.85 -7.73 2.86
N THR A 57 5.67 -6.43 2.77
CA THR A 57 4.64 -5.81 1.93
C THR A 57 4.84 -6.15 0.45
N VAL A 58 6.08 -6.03 -0.02
CA VAL A 58 6.44 -6.38 -1.42
C VAL A 58 6.20 -7.85 -1.70
N ALA A 59 6.55 -8.73 -0.77
CA ALA A 59 6.35 -10.17 -0.92
C ALA A 59 4.85 -10.55 -0.88
N ASP A 60 4.10 -10.04 0.09
CA ASP A 60 2.69 -10.38 0.28
C ASP A 60 1.82 -9.96 -0.91
N LEU A 61 2.13 -8.84 -1.54
CA LEU A 61 1.38 -8.31 -2.68
C LEU A 61 2.02 -8.63 -4.04
N THR A 62 3.16 -9.31 -4.03
CA THR A 62 3.90 -9.64 -5.24
C THR A 62 4.19 -8.40 -6.09
N ILE A 63 4.72 -7.35 -5.46
CA ILE A 63 5.09 -6.12 -6.15
C ILE A 63 6.36 -6.39 -6.96
N LYS A 64 6.28 -6.21 -8.27
CA LYS A 64 7.42 -6.39 -9.16
C LYS A 64 8.29 -5.14 -9.17
N THR A 65 9.44 -5.21 -8.54
CA THR A 65 10.43 -4.14 -8.47
C THR A 65 11.84 -4.73 -8.32
N PRO A 66 12.87 -4.08 -8.89
CA PRO A 66 14.25 -4.54 -8.69
C PRO A 66 14.73 -4.39 -7.26
N ASN A 67 14.31 -3.36 -6.54
CA ASN A 67 14.64 -3.11 -5.12
C ASN A 67 13.66 -2.09 -4.53
N LEU A 68 13.81 -1.80 -3.24
CA LEU A 68 12.95 -0.87 -2.51
C LEU A 68 13.29 0.62 -2.74
N ASP A 69 14.45 0.93 -3.31
CA ASP A 69 14.96 2.29 -3.39
C ASP A 69 14.69 2.98 -4.73
N VAL A 70 14.06 2.28 -5.68
CA VAL A 70 13.61 2.89 -6.94
C VAL A 70 12.40 3.78 -6.69
N ASP A 71 12.29 4.84 -7.50
CA ASP A 71 11.13 5.73 -7.43
C ASP A 71 9.84 4.98 -7.78
N ALA A 72 8.83 5.15 -6.97
CA ALA A 72 7.54 4.48 -7.18
C ALA A 72 6.91 4.84 -8.53
N GLY A 73 7.20 6.02 -9.05
CA GLY A 73 6.75 6.46 -10.37
C GLY A 73 7.28 5.63 -11.54
N THR A 74 8.38 4.90 -11.36
CA THR A 74 8.99 4.04 -12.40
C THR A 74 8.29 2.69 -12.56
N LEU A 75 7.43 2.32 -11.62
CA LEU A 75 6.69 1.06 -11.68
C LEU A 75 5.55 1.13 -12.70
N SER A 76 5.11 -0.04 -13.17
CA SER A 76 3.87 -0.16 -13.94
C SER A 76 2.67 0.30 -13.11
N GLY A 77 1.57 0.67 -13.77
CA GLY A 77 0.35 1.10 -13.10
C GLY A 77 -0.18 0.09 -12.08
N GLY A 78 -0.14 -1.20 -12.42
CA GLY A 78 -0.56 -2.27 -11.52
C GLY A 78 0.32 -2.38 -10.27
N ASN A 79 1.64 -2.27 -10.42
CA ASN A 79 2.55 -2.30 -9.28
C ASN A 79 2.45 -1.03 -8.43
N GLN A 80 2.24 0.13 -9.05
CA GLN A 80 1.94 1.37 -8.31
C GLN A 80 0.69 1.19 -7.44
N GLN A 81 -0.36 0.60 -7.99
CA GLN A 81 -1.60 0.33 -7.25
C GLN A 81 -1.35 -0.61 -6.07
N LYS A 82 -0.52 -1.64 -6.26
CA LYS A 82 -0.12 -2.54 -5.17
C LYS A 82 0.64 -1.81 -4.06
N VAL A 83 1.48 -0.84 -4.39
CA VAL A 83 2.17 -0.01 -3.38
C VAL A 83 1.16 0.80 -2.58
N VAL A 84 0.17 1.43 -3.25
CA VAL A 84 -0.90 2.17 -2.57
C VAL A 84 -1.68 1.29 -1.60
N VAL A 85 -2.06 0.11 -2.03
CA VAL A 85 -2.76 -0.87 -1.19
C VAL A 85 -1.86 -1.32 -0.05
N GLY A 86 -0.63 -1.68 -0.36
CA GLY A 86 0.34 -2.26 0.58
C GLY A 86 0.68 -1.34 1.75
N LYS A 87 0.87 -0.06 1.50
CA LYS A 87 1.20 0.90 2.57
C LYS A 87 0.10 0.97 3.63
N TRP A 88 -1.15 0.77 3.25
CA TRP A 88 -2.27 0.76 4.18
C TRP A 88 -2.47 -0.60 4.86
N LEU A 89 -2.23 -1.70 4.14
CA LEU A 89 -2.32 -3.05 4.71
C LEU A 89 -1.25 -3.31 5.78
N ALA A 90 -0.09 -2.69 5.66
CA ALA A 90 0.97 -2.76 6.65
C ALA A 90 0.51 -2.32 8.05
N ARG A 91 -0.54 -1.50 8.13
CA ARG A 91 -1.13 -1.03 9.40
C ARG A 91 -2.16 -1.97 10.01
N ASN A 92 -2.40 -3.12 9.43
CA ASN A 92 -3.44 -4.04 9.89
C ASN A 92 -4.83 -3.38 9.98
N SER A 93 -5.20 -2.68 8.93
CA SER A 93 -6.49 -1.97 8.84
C SER A 93 -7.68 -2.94 8.88
N ARG A 94 -8.77 -2.53 9.48
CA ARG A 94 -10.00 -3.34 9.62
C ARG A 94 -10.96 -3.12 8.46
N VAL A 95 -11.02 -1.88 7.98
CA VAL A 95 -11.88 -1.48 6.85
C VAL A 95 -11.00 -0.83 5.79
N VAL A 96 -11.07 -1.33 4.57
CA VAL A 96 -10.33 -0.80 3.42
C VAL A 96 -11.33 -0.32 2.38
N ILE A 97 -11.25 0.95 2.03
CA ILE A 97 -12.09 1.56 1.01
C ILE A 97 -11.25 1.67 -0.27
N PHE A 98 -11.72 1.06 -1.34
CA PHE A 98 -11.11 1.15 -2.66
C PHE A 98 -11.96 2.05 -3.55
N ASP A 99 -11.40 3.14 -4.01
CA ASP A 99 -12.05 4.04 -4.96
C ASP A 99 -11.44 3.81 -6.34
N GLU A 100 -12.22 3.25 -7.27
CA GLU A 100 -11.79 2.89 -8.63
C GLU A 100 -10.44 2.14 -8.66
N PRO A 101 -10.29 1.02 -7.93
CA PRO A 101 -8.97 0.40 -7.71
C PRO A 101 -8.32 -0.16 -8.98
N THR A 102 -9.07 -0.35 -10.04
CA THR A 102 -8.57 -0.92 -11.30
C THR A 102 -8.46 0.10 -12.42
N ARG A 103 -8.65 1.38 -12.12
CA ARG A 103 -8.57 2.44 -13.12
C ARG A 103 -7.14 2.62 -13.63
N GLY A 104 -6.98 2.67 -14.95
CA GLY A 104 -5.70 2.94 -15.60
C GLY A 104 -4.66 1.84 -15.46
N ILE A 105 -5.07 0.61 -15.22
CA ILE A 105 -4.18 -0.57 -15.20
C ILE A 105 -4.64 -1.62 -16.22
N ASP A 106 -3.70 -2.49 -16.63
CA ASP A 106 -4.01 -3.54 -17.61
C ASP A 106 -4.87 -4.67 -17.04
N VAL A 107 -5.36 -5.55 -17.92
CA VAL A 107 -6.29 -6.64 -17.56
C VAL A 107 -5.67 -7.61 -16.56
N GLY A 108 -4.38 -7.97 -16.74
CA GLY A 108 -3.68 -8.86 -15.82
C GLY A 108 -3.54 -8.26 -14.42
N ALA A 109 -3.17 -6.98 -14.36
CA ALA A 109 -3.07 -6.26 -13.09
C ALA A 109 -4.43 -6.09 -12.41
N LYS A 110 -5.51 -5.87 -13.16
CA LYS A 110 -6.88 -5.84 -12.60
C LYS A 110 -7.22 -7.13 -11.89
N TYR A 111 -6.93 -8.25 -12.53
CA TYR A 111 -7.16 -9.56 -11.94
C TYR A 111 -6.40 -9.73 -10.62
N GLU A 112 -5.12 -9.33 -10.58
CA GLU A 112 -4.31 -9.40 -9.38
C GLU A 112 -4.87 -8.53 -8.24
N ILE A 113 -5.36 -7.32 -8.54
CA ILE A 113 -6.00 -6.45 -7.55
C ILE A 113 -7.28 -7.09 -6.99
N TYR A 114 -8.11 -7.69 -7.84
CA TYR A 114 -9.29 -8.40 -7.36
C TYR A 114 -8.94 -9.61 -6.49
N CYS A 115 -7.86 -10.32 -6.80
CA CYS A 115 -7.36 -11.40 -5.94
C CYS A 115 -6.95 -10.88 -4.56
N ILE A 116 -6.28 -9.74 -4.50
CA ILE A 116 -5.90 -9.08 -3.24
C ILE A 116 -7.16 -8.72 -2.44
N ILE A 117 -8.15 -8.12 -3.07
CA ILE A 117 -9.42 -7.76 -2.42
C ILE A 117 -10.11 -9.00 -1.84
N ASN A 118 -10.20 -10.07 -2.61
CA ASN A 118 -10.80 -11.31 -2.14
C ASN A 118 -10.03 -11.93 -0.98
N GLN A 119 -8.72 -11.86 -1.01
CA GLN A 119 -7.87 -12.33 0.10
C GLN A 119 -8.14 -11.52 1.37
N LEU A 120 -8.25 -10.20 1.28
CA LEU A 120 -8.56 -9.35 2.43
C LEU A 120 -9.89 -9.71 3.07
N VAL A 121 -10.91 -9.95 2.27
CA VAL A 121 -12.22 -10.40 2.76
C VAL A 121 -12.11 -11.76 3.43
N ALA A 122 -11.36 -12.71 2.85
CA ALA A 122 -11.13 -14.01 3.44
C ALA A 122 -10.39 -13.93 4.79
N GLU A 123 -9.54 -12.93 4.98
CA GLU A 123 -8.84 -12.66 6.24
C GLU A 123 -9.71 -11.95 7.28
N GLY A 124 -10.98 -11.67 6.97
CA GLY A 124 -11.93 -11.04 7.89
C GLY A 124 -11.95 -9.52 7.85
N LYS A 125 -11.30 -8.89 6.88
CA LYS A 125 -11.35 -7.44 6.70
C LYS A 125 -12.64 -7.05 5.96
N SER A 126 -13.17 -5.87 6.30
CA SER A 126 -14.29 -5.29 5.57
C SER A 126 -13.76 -4.46 4.40
N VAL A 127 -14.31 -4.70 3.22
CA VAL A 127 -13.90 -3.97 2.00
C VAL A 127 -15.09 -3.23 1.43
N ILE A 128 -14.91 -1.95 1.16
CA ILE A 128 -15.87 -1.12 0.42
C ILE A 128 -15.22 -0.78 -0.91
N MET A 129 -15.88 -1.12 -2.00
CA MET A 129 -15.38 -0.82 -3.35
C MET A 129 -16.34 0.14 -4.04
N ILE A 130 -15.78 1.24 -4.53
CA ILE A 130 -16.48 2.25 -5.33
C ILE A 130 -16.00 2.10 -6.77
N SER A 131 -16.94 1.92 -7.69
CA SER A 131 -16.63 1.82 -9.11
C SER A 131 -17.70 2.42 -10.00
#